data_84714ff892df0261e18e49ac15c5dff5
#
_entry.id   84714ff892df0261e18e49ac15c5dff5
#
_cell.length_a   1.000
_cell.length_b   1.000
_cell.length_c   1.000
_cell.angle_alpha   90.00
_cell.angle_beta   90.00
_cell.angle_gamma   90.00
#
_symmetry.space_group_name_H-M   'P 1'
#
loop_
_entity.id
_entity.type
_entity.pdbx_description
1 polymer ?
#
loop_
_entity_poly.entity_id
_entity_poly.type
_entity_poly.pdbx_seq_one_letter_code
_entity_poly.pdbx_strand_id
1 'polypeptide(L)'
;MSIKDITIGADPELFIINKKTGKVVSSIGLIPGEKGNPWVGEDMPTGFGLEIDNILAEFNIPPVTDGLSFVNNIEYMKKYIERFVSEKDLNLGILCAASQSVPSDQLQSDEAKQFGCSVDYNAYTGGPNPKPKGETTNLRSAGQRRPEAQ
;
A
#
# COMPACT_ATOMS: atom_id res chain seq x y z
N MET A 1 -0.18 27.31 17.53
CA MET A 1 -0.58 25.90 17.36
C MET A 1 -0.13 25.16 18.60
N SER A 2 -1.02 24.59 19.37
CA SER A 2 -0.66 23.74 20.52
C SER A 2 -0.23 22.38 20.00
N ILE A 3 0.73 21.71 20.67
CA ILE A 3 1.14 20.34 20.35
C ILE A 3 -0.06 19.37 20.36
N LYS A 4 -1.13 19.71 21.07
CA LYS A 4 -2.37 18.93 21.11
C LYS A 4 -3.15 18.90 19.79
N ASP A 5 -2.81 19.74 18.84
CA ASP A 5 -3.48 19.84 17.53
C ASP A 5 -2.75 19.04 16.43
N ILE A 6 -1.65 18.34 16.79
CA ILE A 6 -0.91 17.51 15.84
C ILE A 6 -1.47 16.10 15.90
N THR A 7 -1.85 15.57 14.74
CA THR A 7 -2.25 14.17 14.57
C THR A 7 -1.26 13.43 13.67
N ILE A 8 -1.15 12.13 13.89
CA ILE A 8 -0.31 11.21 13.11
C ILE A 8 -1.22 10.17 12.50
N GLY A 9 -1.17 10.05 11.19
CA GLY A 9 -1.80 8.98 10.42
C GLY A 9 -0.75 8.27 9.57
N ALA A 10 -1.11 7.15 8.96
CA ALA A 10 -0.27 6.41 8.02
C ALA A 10 -1.13 5.55 7.09
N ASP A 11 -0.54 5.25 5.93
CA ASP A 11 -1.03 4.36 4.89
C ASP A 11 0.08 3.34 4.51
N PRO A 12 0.44 2.42 5.43
CA PRO A 12 1.51 1.46 5.19
C PRO A 12 1.15 0.43 4.13
N GLU A 13 2.15 0.00 3.37
CA GLU A 13 2.07 -1.04 2.36
C GLU A 13 2.78 -2.31 2.84
N LEU A 14 2.17 -3.47 2.58
CA LEU A 14 2.70 -4.77 2.96
C LEU A 14 2.77 -5.71 1.76
N PHE A 15 3.81 -6.54 1.72
CA PHE A 15 3.84 -7.67 0.80
C PHE A 15 2.98 -8.82 1.33
N ILE A 16 2.21 -9.44 0.45
CA ILE A 16 1.65 -10.78 0.70
C ILE A 16 2.68 -11.80 0.23
N ILE A 17 2.90 -12.83 1.01
CA ILE A 17 3.86 -13.89 0.70
C ILE A 17 3.22 -15.27 0.82
N ASN A 18 3.73 -16.21 0.04
CA ASN A 18 3.52 -17.62 0.29
C ASN A 18 4.53 -18.09 1.36
N LYS A 19 4.05 -18.46 2.54
CA LYS A 19 4.85 -18.85 3.71
C LYS A 19 5.73 -20.07 3.46
N LYS A 20 5.34 -20.97 2.54
CA LYS A 20 6.14 -22.16 2.21
C LYS A 20 7.33 -21.84 1.32
N THR A 21 7.17 -20.90 0.40
CA THR A 21 8.20 -20.59 -0.60
C THR A 21 8.94 -19.30 -0.32
N GLY A 22 8.41 -18.45 0.58
CA GLY A 22 8.93 -17.11 0.85
C GLY A 22 8.73 -16.12 -0.30
N LYS A 23 8.05 -16.52 -1.38
CA LYS A 23 7.85 -15.66 -2.55
C LYS A 23 6.69 -14.70 -2.35
N VAL A 24 6.84 -13.49 -2.91
CA VAL A 24 5.78 -12.51 -2.98
C VAL A 24 4.65 -13.02 -3.89
N VAL A 25 3.43 -12.77 -3.45
CA VAL A 25 2.19 -13.02 -4.17
C VAL A 25 1.47 -11.66 -4.30
N SER A 26 0.93 -11.38 -5.47
CA SER A 26 0.17 -10.15 -5.70
C SER A 26 -1.06 -10.08 -4.79
N SER A 27 -1.36 -8.89 -4.28
CA SER A 27 -2.59 -8.61 -3.54
C SER A 27 -3.82 -8.57 -4.45
N ILE A 28 -3.62 -8.40 -5.76
CA ILE A 28 -4.68 -8.29 -6.77
C ILE A 28 -5.52 -9.58 -6.76
N GLY A 29 -6.84 -9.41 -6.56
CA GLY A 29 -7.77 -10.53 -6.42
C GLY A 29 -7.71 -11.26 -5.07
N LEU A 30 -6.77 -10.94 -4.20
CA LEU A 30 -6.68 -11.50 -2.85
C LEU A 30 -7.34 -10.60 -1.80
N ILE A 31 -7.09 -9.30 -1.84
CA ILE A 31 -7.72 -8.36 -0.93
C ILE A 31 -8.77 -7.51 -1.66
N PRO A 32 -9.76 -7.00 -0.95
CA PRO A 32 -10.74 -6.06 -1.50
C PRO A 32 -10.17 -4.63 -1.52
N GLY A 33 -10.93 -3.73 -2.15
CA GLY A 33 -10.56 -2.33 -2.31
C GLY A 33 -9.72 -2.09 -3.57
N GLU A 34 -9.78 -0.88 -4.06
CA GLU A 34 -9.05 -0.40 -5.23
C GLU A 34 -8.30 0.87 -4.85
N LYS A 35 -7.25 1.21 -5.57
CA LYS A 35 -6.46 2.43 -5.30
C LYS A 35 -7.35 3.67 -5.23
N GLY A 36 -7.32 4.35 -4.08
CA GLY A 36 -8.13 5.53 -3.80
C GLY A 36 -9.59 5.24 -3.43
N ASN A 37 -9.98 3.97 -3.32
CA ASN A 37 -11.29 3.53 -2.86
C ASN A 37 -11.14 2.36 -1.87
N PRO A 38 -10.62 2.61 -0.67
CA PRO A 38 -10.35 1.57 0.31
C PRO A 38 -11.64 0.88 0.76
N TRP A 39 -11.57 -0.43 0.83
CA TRP A 39 -12.64 -1.24 1.40
C TRP A 39 -12.62 -1.17 2.93
N VAL A 40 -13.82 -1.07 3.50
CA VAL A 40 -14.06 -1.11 4.95
C VAL A 40 -14.90 -2.34 5.26
N GLY A 41 -14.30 -3.29 5.98
CA GLY A 41 -15.00 -4.49 6.43
C GLY A 41 -16.05 -4.20 7.52
N GLU A 42 -17.04 -5.07 7.63
CA GLU A 42 -18.11 -4.94 8.66
C GLU A 42 -17.56 -4.94 10.10
N ASP A 43 -16.48 -5.67 10.33
CA ASP A 43 -15.79 -5.79 11.62
C ASP A 43 -14.62 -4.80 11.77
N MET A 44 -14.43 -3.89 10.81
CA MET A 44 -13.35 -2.91 10.81
C MET A 44 -13.82 -1.61 11.47
N PRO A 45 -13.08 -1.08 12.48
CA PRO A 45 -13.45 0.17 13.12
C PRO A 45 -13.42 1.36 12.15
N THR A 46 -14.17 2.41 12.47
CA THR A 46 -14.21 3.64 11.69
C THR A 46 -12.82 4.26 11.49
N GLY A 47 -12.52 4.68 10.27
CA GLY A 47 -11.27 5.33 9.91
C GLY A 47 -10.16 4.38 9.47
N PHE A 48 -10.42 3.07 9.48
CA PHE A 48 -9.56 2.08 8.86
C PHE A 48 -10.04 1.75 7.44
N GLY A 49 -9.13 1.31 6.60
CA GLY A 49 -9.43 0.88 5.24
C GLY A 49 -8.34 -0.02 4.69
N LEU A 50 -8.67 -0.83 3.71
CA LEU A 50 -7.76 -1.75 3.03
C LEU A 50 -7.94 -1.60 1.53
N GLU A 51 -6.84 -1.40 0.80
CA GLU A 51 -6.86 -1.27 -0.66
C GLU A 51 -5.67 -1.96 -1.31
N ILE A 52 -5.78 -2.15 -2.62
CA ILE A 52 -4.68 -2.64 -3.45
C ILE A 52 -3.89 -1.43 -3.94
N ASP A 53 -2.57 -1.41 -3.67
CA ASP A 53 -1.64 -0.52 -4.36
C ASP A 53 -0.63 -1.35 -5.16
N ASN A 54 -0.81 -1.38 -6.47
CA ASN A 54 -0.08 -2.25 -7.37
C ASN A 54 -0.28 -3.73 -7.02
N ILE A 55 0.73 -4.35 -6.43
CA ILE A 55 0.71 -5.73 -5.93
C ILE A 55 0.73 -5.81 -4.40
N LEU A 56 0.72 -4.66 -3.74
CA LEU A 56 0.83 -4.55 -2.29
C LEU A 56 -0.55 -4.44 -1.64
N ALA A 57 -0.64 -4.84 -0.39
CA ALA A 57 -1.76 -4.54 0.46
C ALA A 57 -1.48 -3.22 1.18
N GLU A 58 -2.18 -2.16 0.82
CA GLU A 58 -2.12 -0.86 1.50
C GLU A 58 -3.28 -0.75 2.48
N PHE A 59 -3.03 -0.17 3.65
CA PHE A 59 -4.09 0.09 4.61
C PHE A 59 -3.96 1.47 5.25
N ASN A 60 -5.10 2.07 5.50
CA ASN A 60 -5.20 3.35 6.18
C ASN A 60 -5.51 3.14 7.66
N ILE A 61 -4.95 3.99 8.51
CA ILE A 61 -5.30 4.08 9.92
C ILE A 61 -5.86 5.46 10.26
N PRO A 62 -6.79 5.57 11.21
CA PRO A 62 -7.29 6.87 11.64
C PRO A 62 -6.16 7.72 12.25
N PRO A 63 -6.17 9.04 12.03
CA PRO A 63 -5.20 9.93 12.67
C PRO A 63 -5.39 9.93 14.19
N VAL A 64 -4.29 9.85 14.92
CA VAL A 64 -4.25 9.82 16.39
C VAL A 64 -3.29 10.88 16.94
N THR A 65 -3.40 11.19 18.22
CA THR A 65 -2.58 12.23 18.88
C THR A 65 -1.46 11.65 19.73
N ASP A 66 -1.35 10.32 19.84
CA ASP A 66 -0.34 9.66 20.66
C ASP A 66 0.28 8.45 19.97
N GLY A 67 1.55 8.17 20.30
CA GLY A 67 2.32 7.11 19.67
C GLY A 67 1.83 5.71 20.00
N LEU A 68 1.23 5.47 21.16
CA LEU A 68 0.74 4.15 21.55
C LEU A 68 -0.47 3.76 20.69
N SER A 69 -1.43 4.67 20.53
CA SER A 69 -2.58 4.48 19.63
C SER A 69 -2.13 4.27 18.19
N PHE A 70 -1.12 5.02 17.74
CA PHE A 70 -0.54 4.85 16.40
C PHE A 70 -0.01 3.42 16.19
N VAL A 71 0.84 2.94 17.10
CA VAL A 71 1.41 1.59 17.01
C VAL A 71 0.32 0.51 17.09
N ASN A 72 -0.64 0.67 18.00
CA ASN A 72 -1.74 -0.28 18.15
C ASN A 72 -2.61 -0.37 16.89
N ASN A 73 -2.87 0.75 16.22
CA ASN A 73 -3.62 0.78 14.98
C ASN A 73 -2.89 0.04 13.83
N ILE A 74 -1.58 0.26 13.71
CA ILE A 74 -0.73 -0.46 12.75
C ILE A 74 -0.77 -1.98 13.02
N GLU A 75 -0.56 -2.38 14.28
CA GLU A 75 -0.55 -3.81 14.65
C GLU A 75 -1.94 -4.46 14.49
N TYR A 76 -3.02 -3.71 14.74
CA TYR A 76 -4.37 -4.17 14.47
C TYR A 76 -4.55 -4.53 12.99
N MET A 77 -4.19 -3.61 12.07
CA MET A 77 -4.36 -3.83 10.64
C MET A 77 -3.45 -4.93 10.11
N LYS A 78 -2.22 -5.03 10.59
CA LYS A 78 -1.32 -6.16 10.24
C LYS A 78 -1.96 -7.50 10.59
N LYS A 79 -2.49 -7.64 11.80
CA LYS A 79 -3.19 -8.87 12.22
C LYS A 79 -4.47 -9.11 11.44
N TYR A 80 -5.20 -8.05 11.11
CA TYR A 80 -6.39 -8.12 10.29
C TYR A 80 -6.07 -8.69 8.90
N ILE A 81 -5.08 -8.12 8.21
CA ILE A 81 -4.66 -8.58 6.88
C ILE A 81 -4.10 -10.00 6.92
N GLU A 82 -3.25 -10.32 7.91
CA GLU A 82 -2.71 -11.68 8.09
C GLU A 82 -3.84 -12.71 8.21
N ARG A 83 -4.85 -12.44 9.06
CA ARG A 83 -6.04 -13.29 9.21
C ARG A 83 -6.79 -13.40 7.88
N PHE A 84 -7.09 -12.26 7.27
CA PHE A 84 -7.88 -12.17 6.04
C PHE A 84 -7.29 -12.99 4.88
N VAL A 85 -5.97 -12.88 4.65
CA VAL A 85 -5.32 -13.66 3.59
C VAL A 85 -5.17 -15.14 3.96
N SER A 86 -4.96 -15.45 5.24
CA SER A 86 -4.85 -16.83 5.73
C SER A 86 -6.18 -17.59 5.64
N GLU A 87 -7.32 -16.91 5.76
CA GLU A 87 -8.65 -17.51 5.54
C GLU A 87 -8.88 -17.90 4.08
N LYS A 88 -8.25 -17.22 3.13
CA LYS A 88 -8.30 -17.58 1.70
C LYS A 88 -7.36 -18.73 1.36
N ASP A 89 -6.16 -18.73 1.89
CA ASP A 89 -5.17 -19.81 1.79
C ASP A 89 -4.26 -19.78 3.03
N LEU A 90 -4.22 -20.87 3.78
CA LEU A 90 -3.40 -21.03 4.99
C LEU A 90 -1.90 -20.83 4.74
N ASN A 91 -1.45 -20.96 3.50
CA ASN A 91 -0.06 -20.71 3.13
C ASN A 91 0.24 -19.24 2.87
N LEU A 92 -0.75 -18.37 2.82
CA LEU A 92 -0.53 -16.94 2.68
C LEU A 92 -0.24 -16.30 4.04
N GLY A 93 0.50 -15.21 3.99
CA GLY A 93 0.82 -14.37 5.12
C GLY A 93 1.33 -13.02 4.64
N ILE A 94 1.70 -12.16 5.59
CA ILE A 94 2.24 -10.83 5.29
C ILE A 94 3.75 -10.78 5.57
N LEU A 95 4.45 -9.91 4.85
CA LEU A 95 5.85 -9.59 5.09
C LEU A 95 6.00 -8.06 5.23
N CYS A 96 6.45 -7.63 6.41
CA CYS A 96 6.80 -6.25 6.68
C CYS A 96 8.26 -6.02 6.30
N ALA A 97 8.52 -5.67 5.06
CA ALA A 97 9.86 -5.38 4.56
C ALA A 97 9.83 -4.12 3.69
N ALA A 98 10.89 -3.31 3.75
CA ALA A 98 11.00 -2.10 2.94
C ALA A 98 11.19 -2.39 1.45
N SER A 99 11.70 -3.59 1.12
CA SER A 99 11.86 -4.05 -0.27
C SER A 99 11.92 -5.58 -0.31
N GLN A 100 11.45 -6.14 -1.41
CA GLN A 100 11.49 -7.59 -1.65
C GLN A 100 11.56 -7.87 -3.15
N SER A 101 12.22 -8.97 -3.51
CA SER A 101 12.19 -9.47 -4.89
C SER A 101 10.79 -10.00 -5.22
N VAL A 102 10.24 -9.53 -6.32
CA VAL A 102 8.92 -9.94 -6.81
C VAL A 102 9.09 -10.84 -8.02
N PRO A 103 8.46 -12.03 -8.05
CA PRO A 103 8.44 -12.87 -9.23
C PRO A 103 7.81 -12.12 -10.43
N SER A 104 8.39 -12.26 -11.60
CA SER A 104 7.96 -11.52 -12.80
C SER A 104 6.52 -11.83 -13.24
N ASP A 105 6.03 -13.02 -12.95
CA ASP A 105 4.66 -13.43 -13.20
C ASP A 105 3.64 -12.65 -12.35
N GLN A 106 4.04 -12.13 -11.19
CA GLN A 106 3.18 -11.30 -10.35
C GLN A 106 3.07 -9.85 -10.84
N LEU A 107 3.85 -9.44 -11.82
CA LEU A 107 3.92 -8.08 -12.36
C LEU A 107 3.29 -7.95 -13.76
N GLN A 108 2.49 -8.92 -14.20
CA GLN A 108 2.00 -8.94 -15.58
C GLN A 108 0.67 -8.23 -15.78
N SER A 109 -0.15 -8.09 -14.76
CA SER A 109 -1.45 -7.41 -14.88
C SER A 109 -1.29 -5.89 -15.10
N ASP A 110 -2.30 -5.25 -15.63
CA ASP A 110 -2.29 -3.81 -15.88
C ASP A 110 -2.27 -3.03 -14.55
N GLU A 111 -2.96 -3.53 -13.53
CA GLU A 111 -2.97 -2.95 -12.18
C GLU A 111 -1.56 -2.98 -11.56
N ALA A 112 -0.84 -4.09 -11.74
CA ALA A 112 0.53 -4.21 -11.24
C ALA A 112 1.52 -3.25 -11.92
N LYS A 113 1.16 -2.70 -13.08
CA LYS A 113 2.00 -1.77 -13.87
C LYS A 113 1.62 -0.30 -13.66
N GLN A 114 0.58 -0.02 -12.91
CA GLN A 114 0.18 1.35 -12.60
C GLN A 114 1.06 1.98 -11.53
N PHE A 115 1.19 3.31 -11.55
CA PHE A 115 1.80 4.01 -10.42
C PHE A 115 0.86 3.96 -9.21
N GLY A 116 1.44 3.67 -8.04
CA GLY A 116 0.72 3.72 -6.77
C GLY A 116 0.37 5.13 -6.31
N CYS A 117 1.01 6.17 -6.84
CA CYS A 117 0.74 7.56 -6.46
C CYS A 117 0.72 8.49 -7.66
N SER A 118 0.01 9.62 -7.52
CA SER A 118 0.08 10.72 -8.47
C SER A 118 1.36 11.53 -8.27
N VAL A 119 2.09 11.77 -9.35
CA VAL A 119 3.26 12.65 -9.34
C VAL A 119 2.76 14.07 -9.55
N ASP A 120 2.27 14.72 -8.49
CA ASP A 120 1.54 15.98 -8.59
C ASP A 120 2.37 17.21 -8.19
N TYR A 121 3.34 17.06 -7.29
CA TYR A 121 4.10 18.18 -6.76
C TYR A 121 5.59 17.87 -6.63
N ASN A 122 6.43 18.86 -6.99
CA ASN A 122 7.87 18.79 -6.86
C ASN A 122 8.34 19.78 -5.79
N ALA A 123 8.80 19.27 -4.66
CA ALA A 123 9.26 20.08 -3.54
C ALA A 123 10.52 20.94 -3.89
N TYR A 124 11.35 20.51 -4.85
CA TYR A 124 12.54 21.26 -5.27
C TYR A 124 12.20 22.49 -6.11
N THR A 125 11.17 22.39 -6.96
CA THR A 125 10.76 23.49 -7.82
C THR A 125 9.67 24.34 -7.19
N GLY A 126 9.04 23.86 -6.13
CA GLY A 126 7.92 24.54 -5.48
C GLY A 126 6.66 24.58 -6.34
N GLY A 127 6.51 23.67 -7.30
CA GLY A 127 5.40 23.65 -8.25
C GLY A 127 4.94 22.25 -8.62
N PRO A 128 3.85 22.14 -9.41
CA PRO A 128 3.37 20.85 -9.87
C PRO A 128 4.37 20.17 -10.79
N ASN A 129 4.48 18.85 -10.68
CA ASN A 129 5.22 18.06 -11.65
C ASN A 129 4.53 18.09 -13.02
N PRO A 130 5.29 18.12 -14.12
CA PRO A 130 4.69 17.97 -15.44
C PRO A 130 4.05 16.58 -15.55
N LYS A 131 2.81 16.54 -16.01
CA LYS A 131 2.14 15.26 -16.31
C LYS A 131 2.95 14.52 -17.38
N PRO A 132 3.19 13.22 -17.25
CA PRO A 132 3.82 12.42 -18.28
C PRO A 132 3.08 12.60 -19.61
N LYS A 133 3.79 12.93 -20.67
CA LYS A 133 3.18 13.10 -21.99
C LYS A 133 2.77 11.72 -22.52
N GLY A 134 1.47 11.48 -22.58
CA GLY A 134 0.89 10.41 -23.38
C GLY A 134 1.02 8.98 -22.83
N GLU A 135 1.34 8.81 -21.57
CA GLU A 135 1.42 7.48 -20.97
C GLU A 135 0.41 7.29 -19.85
N THR A 136 -0.34 6.21 -19.96
CA THR A 136 -0.72 5.48 -18.77
C THR A 136 0.56 5.24 -17.98
N THR A 137 0.60 5.70 -16.75
CA THR A 137 1.74 5.60 -15.85
C THR A 137 2.03 4.13 -15.56
N ASN A 138 2.83 3.49 -16.37
CA ASN A 138 3.17 2.09 -16.20
C ASN A 138 4.36 1.96 -15.26
N LEU A 139 4.17 1.20 -14.18
CA LEU A 139 5.26 0.70 -13.36
C LEU A 139 6.16 -0.17 -14.23
N ARG A 140 7.42 0.19 -14.29
CA ARG A 140 8.43 -0.71 -14.83
C ARG A 140 8.90 -1.61 -13.70
N SER A 141 8.85 -2.91 -13.97
CA SER A 141 9.29 -3.95 -13.06
C SER A 141 10.55 -3.57 -12.27
N ALA A 142 10.50 -3.75 -10.96
CA ALA A 142 11.61 -3.71 -9.98
C ALA A 142 12.59 -2.52 -10.09
N GLY A 143 12.19 -1.45 -10.68
CA GLY A 143 12.97 -0.25 -10.84
C GLY A 143 12.05 0.84 -11.35
N GLN A 144 11.15 1.30 -10.49
CA GLN A 144 10.42 2.52 -10.75
C GLN A 144 11.44 3.63 -11.08
N ARG A 145 11.58 3.95 -12.34
CA ARG A 145 12.19 5.24 -12.65
C ARG A 145 11.15 6.28 -12.28
N ARG A 146 11.37 6.95 -11.17
CA ARG A 146 10.72 8.24 -10.97
C ARG A 146 10.95 9.05 -12.23
N PRO A 147 9.94 9.75 -12.77
CA PRO A 147 10.20 10.73 -13.81
C PRO A 147 11.34 11.62 -13.32
N GLU A 148 12.40 11.73 -14.08
CA GLU A 148 13.45 12.69 -13.75
C GLU A 148 12.79 14.07 -13.73
N ALA A 149 12.94 14.77 -12.61
CA ALA A 149 12.52 16.15 -12.52
C ALA A 149 13.29 16.94 -13.60
N GLN A 150 12.56 17.50 -14.55
CA GLN A 150 13.10 18.45 -15.52
C GLN A 150 13.20 19.84 -14.91
#